data_9ae66e64801c007b5fa695202bb77671
#
_entry.id   9ae66e64801c007b5fa695202bb77671
#
_cell.length_a   1.000
_cell.length_b   1.000
_cell.length_c   1.000
_cell.angle_alpha   90.00
_cell.angle_beta   90.00
_cell.angle_gamma   90.00
#
_symmetry.space_group_name_H-M   'P 1'
#
loop_
_entity.id
_entity.type
_entity.pdbx_description
1 polymer ?
#
loop_
_entity_poly.entity_id
_entity_poly.type
_entity_poly.pdbx_seq_one_letter_code
_entity_poly.pdbx_strand_id
1 'polypeptide(L)'
;MASNAAPNRPNLAYVNSTSRGAIETLDRVAQAQAYTPTVAYPNNGFAQSLRTVAGAIVRGIGSRVYWVQTGGYDTHAGQGNGGGGAYAGLMGTLGDGVGAFYTDIRNQGLAADTTIIIFSEFSRRISENGSAGTDHGAAGVMMVLGGSVRGGLYGTAPQLSPGHPTLENSSGDVRYETDFRSVYARLLDGWLGVNSVSILNGDFRAGAPAVF
;
A
#
# COMPACT_ATOMS: atom_id res chain seq x y z
N MET A 1 26.62 26.63 19.57
CA MET A 1 25.86 27.09 20.74
C MET A 1 25.99 26.05 21.85
N ALA A 2 26.57 26.42 22.99
CA ALA A 2 26.82 25.49 24.08
C ALA A 2 25.50 25.00 24.70
N SER A 3 25.42 23.70 24.98
CA SER A 3 24.25 23.09 25.58
C SER A 3 24.16 23.51 27.05
N ASN A 4 23.21 24.38 27.38
CA ASN A 4 22.83 24.66 28.78
C ASN A 4 21.99 23.48 29.32
N ALA A 5 22.56 22.31 29.41
CA ALA A 5 21.98 21.18 30.12
C ALA A 5 22.28 21.40 31.61
N ALA A 6 21.34 22.04 32.32
CA ALA A 6 21.36 22.03 33.78
C ALA A 6 21.18 20.58 34.25
N PRO A 7 22.13 19.98 35.00
CA PRO A 7 22.20 18.54 35.25
C PRO A 7 21.06 17.98 36.15
N ASN A 8 20.06 18.76 36.52
CA ASN A 8 18.99 18.36 37.45
C ASN A 8 17.56 18.71 36.99
N ARG A 9 17.30 18.78 35.69
CA ARG A 9 15.96 19.06 35.16
C ARG A 9 15.57 18.04 34.08
N PRO A 10 15.23 16.77 34.43
CA PRO A 10 14.94 15.70 33.48
C PRO A 10 13.77 16.06 32.55
N ASN A 11 12.74 16.75 33.06
CA ASN A 11 11.60 17.19 32.26
C ASN A 11 12.00 18.23 31.20
N LEU A 12 12.90 19.15 31.52
CA LEU A 12 13.41 20.14 30.59
C LEU A 12 14.29 19.48 29.52
N ALA A 13 15.11 18.52 29.90
CA ALA A 13 15.90 17.73 28.96
C ALA A 13 15.01 16.94 28.00
N TYR A 14 13.94 16.32 28.51
CA TYR A 14 12.94 15.60 27.68
C TYR A 14 12.24 16.56 26.70
N VAL A 15 11.72 17.70 27.16
CA VAL A 15 11.07 18.71 26.30
C VAL A 15 12.04 19.19 25.22
N ASN A 16 13.28 19.51 25.58
CA ASN A 16 14.28 19.96 24.62
C ASN A 16 14.63 18.89 23.58
N SER A 17 14.79 17.62 23.98
CA SER A 17 15.08 16.53 23.05
C SER A 17 13.91 16.28 22.10
N THR A 18 12.68 16.28 22.62
CA THR A 18 11.44 16.13 21.81
C THR A 18 11.27 17.28 20.83
N SER A 19 11.46 18.51 21.26
CA SER A 19 11.36 19.70 20.39
C SER A 19 12.42 19.66 19.29
N ARG A 20 13.66 19.28 19.63
CA ARG A 20 14.72 19.12 18.64
C ARG A 20 14.39 18.03 17.61
N GLY A 21 13.95 16.87 18.07
CA GLY A 21 13.53 15.78 17.18
C GLY A 21 12.35 16.17 16.28
N ALA A 22 11.41 16.96 16.79
CA ALA A 22 10.31 17.49 15.98
C ALA A 22 10.80 18.45 14.88
N ILE A 23 11.71 19.37 15.20
CA ILE A 23 12.32 20.29 14.21
C ILE A 23 13.08 19.52 13.14
N GLU A 24 13.93 18.56 13.53
CA GLU A 24 14.68 17.71 12.59
C GLU A 24 13.73 16.92 11.68
N THR A 25 12.59 16.43 12.20
CA THR A 25 11.59 15.73 11.40
C THR A 25 10.93 16.68 10.40
N LEU A 26 10.55 17.89 10.81
CA LEU A 26 9.99 18.91 9.92
C LEU A 26 10.94 19.27 8.79
N ASP A 27 12.22 19.45 9.08
CA ASP A 27 13.25 19.74 8.08
C ASP A 27 13.38 18.60 7.06
N ARG A 28 13.37 17.37 7.50
CA ARG A 28 13.41 16.19 6.62
C ARG A 28 12.16 16.09 5.73
N VAL A 29 10.99 16.36 6.29
CA VAL A 29 9.72 16.39 5.51
C VAL A 29 9.75 17.53 4.48
N ALA A 30 10.22 18.70 4.84
CA ALA A 30 10.36 19.82 3.90
C ALA A 30 11.31 19.48 2.74
N GLN A 31 12.44 18.82 3.04
CA GLN A 31 13.37 18.34 2.00
C GLN A 31 12.71 17.28 1.08
N ALA A 32 11.90 16.37 1.62
CA ALA A 32 11.17 15.42 0.83
C ALA A 32 10.15 16.07 -0.11
N GLN A 33 9.45 17.10 0.37
CA GLN A 33 8.50 17.88 -0.45
C GLN A 33 9.18 18.69 -1.56
N ALA A 34 10.40 19.19 -1.31
CA ALA A 34 11.22 19.92 -2.29
C ALA A 34 11.87 19.01 -3.34
N TYR A 35 11.60 17.71 -3.30
CA TYR A 35 12.12 16.75 -4.28
C TYR A 35 11.62 17.05 -5.69
N THR A 36 12.54 17.05 -6.66
CA THR A 36 12.19 17.14 -8.08
C THR A 36 12.20 15.75 -8.69
N PRO A 37 11.04 15.21 -9.07
CA PRO A 37 10.93 13.87 -9.63
C PRO A 37 11.51 13.79 -11.04
N THR A 38 11.89 12.59 -11.47
CA THR A 38 12.41 12.32 -12.83
C THR A 38 11.30 12.16 -13.87
N VAL A 39 10.05 12.07 -13.42
CA VAL A 39 8.85 11.95 -14.29
C VAL A 39 7.74 12.86 -13.75
N ALA A 40 6.79 13.18 -14.62
CA ALA A 40 5.59 13.92 -14.20
C ALA A 40 4.65 13.00 -13.41
N TYR A 41 4.17 13.48 -12.27
CA TYR A 41 3.11 12.84 -11.52
C TYR A 41 1.75 13.45 -11.87
N PRO A 42 0.68 12.66 -11.96
CA PRO A 42 -0.67 13.20 -12.12
C PRO A 42 -1.02 14.26 -11.07
N ASN A 43 -1.78 15.28 -11.48
CA ASN A 43 -2.17 16.38 -10.60
C ASN A 43 -3.43 15.99 -9.78
N ASN A 44 -3.27 15.00 -8.90
CA ASN A 44 -4.29 14.61 -7.92
C ASN A 44 -3.63 14.28 -6.58
N GLY A 45 -4.40 14.31 -5.49
CA GLY A 45 -3.87 14.14 -4.13
C GLY A 45 -3.13 12.83 -3.89
N PHE A 46 -3.61 11.72 -4.48
CA PHE A 46 -2.97 10.43 -4.36
C PHE A 46 -1.57 10.41 -5.01
N ALA A 47 -1.47 10.83 -6.26
CA ALA A 47 -0.19 10.86 -6.98
C ALA A 47 0.81 11.84 -6.35
N GLN A 48 0.35 12.99 -5.84
CA GLN A 48 1.20 13.95 -5.13
C GLN A 48 1.68 13.41 -3.77
N SER A 49 0.88 12.59 -3.09
CA SER A 49 1.33 11.86 -1.89
C SER A 49 2.42 10.85 -2.23
N LEU A 50 2.26 10.09 -3.32
CA LEU A 50 3.30 9.17 -3.81
C LEU A 50 4.59 9.92 -4.21
N ARG A 51 4.48 11.10 -4.83
CA ARG A 51 5.64 11.96 -5.12
C ARG A 51 6.38 12.36 -3.83
N THR A 52 5.65 12.70 -2.77
CA THR A 52 6.24 13.02 -1.47
C THR A 52 6.97 11.81 -0.88
N VAL A 53 6.39 10.61 -1.00
CA VAL A 53 7.05 9.36 -0.58
C VAL A 53 8.31 9.11 -1.40
N ALA A 54 8.28 9.31 -2.72
CA ALA A 54 9.48 9.20 -3.56
C ALA A 54 10.59 10.16 -3.08
N GLY A 55 10.25 11.42 -2.80
CA GLY A 55 11.17 12.39 -2.21
C GLY A 55 11.74 11.93 -0.86
N ALA A 56 10.92 11.34 0.00
CA ALA A 56 11.34 10.80 1.28
C ALA A 56 12.33 9.65 1.14
N ILE A 57 12.09 8.73 0.21
CA ILE A 57 12.97 7.60 -0.09
C ILE A 57 14.30 8.11 -0.67
N VAL A 58 14.25 8.95 -1.70
CA VAL A 58 15.44 9.47 -2.38
C VAL A 58 16.31 10.32 -1.46
N ARG A 59 15.70 11.08 -0.55
CA ARG A 59 16.41 11.89 0.45
C ARG A 59 16.84 11.11 1.70
N GLY A 60 16.47 9.83 1.80
CA GLY A 60 16.91 8.96 2.88
C GLY A 60 16.41 9.40 4.25
N ILE A 61 15.13 9.75 4.38
CA ILE A 61 14.60 10.22 5.68
C ILE A 61 14.53 9.12 6.75
N GLY A 62 14.80 7.86 6.39
CA GLY A 62 14.99 6.74 7.31
C GLY A 62 13.73 5.94 7.63
N SER A 63 12.57 6.29 7.11
CA SER A 63 11.37 5.46 7.26
C SER A 63 11.47 4.22 6.37
N ARG A 64 11.11 3.06 6.92
CA ARG A 64 11.11 1.79 6.19
C ARG A 64 9.72 1.44 5.64
N VAL A 65 8.66 2.06 6.16
CA VAL A 65 7.28 1.83 5.76
C VAL A 65 6.60 3.18 5.54
N TYR A 66 5.91 3.31 4.42
CA TYR A 66 5.11 4.46 4.05
C TYR A 66 3.68 3.99 3.79
N TRP A 67 2.72 4.80 4.18
CA TRP A 67 1.30 4.54 3.95
C TRP A 67 0.72 5.67 3.10
N VAL A 68 0.10 5.30 1.97
CA VAL A 68 -0.63 6.22 1.10
C VAL A 68 -2.00 5.64 0.83
N GLN A 69 -3.02 6.47 0.85
CA GLN A 69 -4.40 6.05 0.70
C GLN A 69 -5.05 6.78 -0.47
N THR A 70 -5.88 6.06 -1.22
CA THR A 70 -6.83 6.61 -2.18
C THR A 70 -8.21 6.02 -1.90
N GLY A 71 -9.27 6.74 -2.18
CA GLY A 71 -10.63 6.36 -1.81
C GLY A 71 -11.61 6.44 -2.97
N GLY A 72 -12.90 6.23 -2.65
CA GLY A 72 -13.98 6.26 -3.63
C GLY A 72 -14.34 4.89 -4.22
N TYR A 73 -13.64 3.82 -3.80
CA TYR A 73 -13.85 2.47 -4.34
C TYR A 73 -15.12 1.78 -3.80
N ASP A 74 -15.80 2.38 -2.84
CA ASP A 74 -17.05 1.87 -2.28
C ASP A 74 -18.25 2.20 -3.19
N THR A 75 -18.26 1.60 -4.37
CA THR A 75 -19.17 1.89 -5.48
C THR A 75 -20.44 1.03 -5.42
N HIS A 76 -21.28 1.24 -4.39
CA HIS A 76 -22.58 0.58 -4.28
C HIS A 76 -23.61 1.05 -5.30
N ALA A 77 -23.37 2.17 -5.99
CA ALA A 77 -24.24 2.71 -7.03
C ALA A 77 -23.41 3.30 -8.16
N GLY A 78 -23.92 3.20 -9.39
CA GLY A 78 -23.32 3.85 -10.55
C GLY A 78 -21.85 3.49 -10.80
N GLN A 79 -21.45 2.27 -10.47
CA GLN A 79 -20.06 1.80 -10.59
C GLN A 79 -19.52 1.90 -12.02
N GLY A 80 -20.42 1.74 -13.00
CA GLY A 80 -20.07 1.66 -14.42
C GLY A 80 -19.69 0.24 -14.84
N ASN A 81 -19.73 0.01 -16.15
CA ASN A 81 -19.44 -1.28 -16.76
C ASN A 81 -18.24 -1.18 -17.72
N GLY A 82 -17.43 -2.22 -17.77
CA GLY A 82 -16.28 -2.31 -18.66
C GLY A 82 -15.27 -1.18 -18.46
N GLY A 83 -14.81 -0.57 -19.55
CA GLY A 83 -13.79 0.49 -19.54
C GLY A 83 -14.30 1.90 -19.23
N GLY A 84 -15.57 2.05 -18.82
CA GLY A 84 -16.19 3.34 -18.51
C GLY A 84 -16.73 3.40 -17.09
N GLY A 85 -17.10 4.63 -16.65
CA GLY A 85 -17.70 4.86 -15.34
C GLY A 85 -16.74 5.18 -14.21
N ALA A 86 -17.30 5.34 -13.02
CA ALA A 86 -16.57 5.81 -11.83
C ALA A 86 -15.41 4.88 -11.46
N TYR A 87 -15.65 3.57 -11.45
CA TYR A 87 -14.64 2.60 -11.04
C TYR A 87 -13.43 2.57 -11.99
N ALA A 88 -13.66 2.67 -13.30
CA ALA A 88 -12.58 2.74 -14.29
C ALA A 88 -11.70 3.98 -14.08
N GLY A 89 -12.31 5.13 -13.77
CA GLY A 89 -11.57 6.36 -13.43
C GLY A 89 -10.73 6.22 -12.17
N LEU A 90 -11.23 5.53 -11.13
CA LEU A 90 -10.49 5.23 -9.91
C LEU A 90 -9.30 4.32 -10.17
N MET A 91 -9.49 3.27 -10.97
CA MET A 91 -8.41 2.35 -11.37
C MET A 91 -7.35 3.07 -12.23
N GLY A 92 -7.77 3.99 -13.11
CA GLY A 92 -6.87 4.86 -13.86
C GLY A 92 -6.03 5.74 -12.92
N THR A 93 -6.65 6.39 -11.95
CA THR A 93 -5.96 7.21 -10.93
C THR A 93 -4.92 6.38 -10.16
N LEU A 94 -5.29 5.17 -9.74
CA LEU A 94 -4.38 4.25 -9.06
C LEU A 94 -3.20 3.87 -9.97
N GLY A 95 -3.50 3.40 -11.18
CA GLY A 95 -2.49 2.93 -12.14
C GLY A 95 -1.51 4.02 -12.55
N ASP A 96 -2.01 5.21 -12.88
CA ASP A 96 -1.18 6.35 -13.29
C ASP A 96 -0.29 6.84 -12.13
N GLY A 97 -0.84 6.91 -10.92
CA GLY A 97 -0.08 7.33 -9.74
C GLY A 97 1.03 6.34 -9.37
N VAL A 98 0.70 5.04 -9.30
CA VAL A 98 1.67 3.97 -8.99
C VAL A 98 2.70 3.83 -10.11
N GLY A 99 2.27 3.95 -11.38
CA GLY A 99 3.16 3.90 -12.54
C GLY A 99 4.19 5.03 -12.54
N ALA A 100 3.76 6.26 -12.25
CA ALA A 100 4.66 7.40 -12.09
C ALA A 100 5.66 7.17 -10.94
N PHE A 101 5.16 6.74 -9.77
CA PHE A 101 6.01 6.47 -8.61
C PHE A 101 7.05 5.38 -8.90
N TYR A 102 6.65 4.24 -9.43
CA TYR A 102 7.57 3.15 -9.73
C TYR A 102 8.61 3.53 -10.77
N THR A 103 8.20 4.28 -11.81
CA THR A 103 9.11 4.79 -12.84
C THR A 103 10.14 5.73 -12.24
N ASP A 104 9.71 6.64 -11.38
CA ASP A 104 10.60 7.59 -10.72
C ASP A 104 11.63 6.88 -9.83
N ILE A 105 11.18 5.98 -8.95
CA ILE A 105 12.05 5.16 -8.07
C ILE A 105 13.04 4.32 -8.90
N ARG A 106 12.59 3.75 -10.01
CA ARG A 106 13.46 2.99 -10.92
C ARG A 106 14.52 3.89 -11.56
N ASN A 107 14.16 5.08 -12.01
CA ASN A 107 15.10 6.05 -12.59
C ASN A 107 16.14 6.52 -11.57
N GLN A 108 15.79 6.50 -10.27
CA GLN A 108 16.71 6.78 -9.17
C GLN A 108 17.60 5.56 -8.78
N GLY A 109 17.40 4.41 -9.42
CA GLY A 109 18.15 3.18 -9.11
C GLY A 109 17.70 2.47 -7.82
N LEU A 110 16.54 2.83 -7.26
CA LEU A 110 16.04 2.36 -5.96
C LEU A 110 14.92 1.30 -6.07
N ALA A 111 14.65 0.80 -7.27
CA ALA A 111 13.57 -0.19 -7.48
C ALA A 111 13.81 -1.50 -6.71
N ALA A 112 15.06 -1.96 -6.61
CA ALA A 112 15.41 -3.18 -5.86
C ALA A 112 15.17 -3.05 -4.36
N ASP A 113 15.23 -1.82 -3.84
CA ASP A 113 15.07 -1.50 -2.42
C ASP A 113 13.65 -1.00 -2.09
N THR A 114 12.72 -1.05 -3.06
CA THR A 114 11.36 -0.55 -2.89
C THR A 114 10.35 -1.62 -3.27
N THR A 115 9.45 -1.93 -2.34
CA THR A 115 8.30 -2.81 -2.57
C THR A 115 7.00 -2.06 -2.29
N ILE A 116 6.07 -2.13 -3.22
CA ILE A 116 4.75 -1.53 -3.16
C ILE A 116 3.73 -2.64 -2.94
N ILE A 117 2.83 -2.46 -1.97
CA ILE A 117 1.69 -3.35 -1.74
C ILE A 117 0.43 -2.54 -1.98
N ILE A 118 -0.47 -3.07 -2.78
CA ILE A 118 -1.78 -2.48 -3.05
C ILE A 118 -2.83 -3.47 -2.58
N PHE A 119 -3.71 -3.03 -1.70
CA PHE A 119 -4.78 -3.86 -1.15
C PHE A 119 -6.00 -3.00 -0.77
N SER A 120 -7.12 -3.66 -0.56
CA SER A 120 -8.36 -3.06 -0.06
C SER A 120 -8.88 -3.87 1.13
N GLU A 121 -9.61 -3.22 2.03
CA GLU A 121 -10.24 -3.82 3.20
C GLU A 121 -11.49 -4.65 2.84
N PHE A 122 -12.03 -4.48 1.64
CA PHE A 122 -13.15 -5.26 1.11
C PHE A 122 -12.91 -5.62 -0.36
N SER A 123 -13.69 -6.57 -0.86
CA SER A 123 -13.82 -6.88 -2.28
C SER A 123 -15.25 -6.64 -2.75
N ARG A 124 -15.59 -7.10 -3.93
CA ARG A 124 -16.90 -6.91 -4.55
C ARG A 124 -17.57 -8.25 -4.84
N ARG A 125 -18.90 -8.30 -4.67
CA ARG A 125 -19.72 -9.42 -5.10
C ARG A 125 -19.69 -9.55 -6.63
N ILE A 126 -19.99 -10.74 -7.11
CA ILE A 126 -19.96 -11.07 -8.54
C ILE A 126 -21.08 -10.33 -9.29
N SER A 127 -22.26 -10.26 -8.66
CA SER A 127 -23.46 -9.71 -9.30
C SER A 127 -23.57 -8.20 -9.07
N GLU A 128 -24.04 -7.50 -10.08
CA GLU A 128 -24.52 -6.13 -9.97
C GLU A 128 -25.74 -6.08 -9.03
N ASN A 129 -25.82 -5.06 -8.20
CA ASN A 129 -26.97 -4.79 -7.33
C ASN A 129 -28.02 -3.91 -8.02
N GLY A 130 -29.14 -3.65 -7.33
CA GLY A 130 -30.25 -2.86 -7.88
C GLY A 130 -29.94 -1.36 -8.15
N SER A 131 -28.75 -0.87 -7.79
CA SER A 131 -28.31 0.51 -7.96
C SER A 131 -27.21 0.68 -9.00
N ALA A 132 -27.01 -0.29 -9.90
CA ALA A 132 -25.93 -0.31 -10.88
C ALA A 132 -24.53 -0.21 -10.26
N GLY A 133 -24.35 -0.85 -9.11
CA GLY A 133 -23.10 -1.01 -8.40
C GLY A 133 -22.91 -2.45 -7.94
N THR A 134 -22.03 -2.68 -7.00
CA THR A 134 -21.83 -4.00 -6.37
C THR A 134 -21.73 -3.86 -4.87
N ASP A 135 -22.20 -4.86 -4.14
CA ASP A 135 -22.03 -4.94 -2.69
C ASP A 135 -20.63 -5.51 -2.35
N HIS A 136 -20.24 -5.42 -1.07
CA HIS A 136 -18.98 -5.97 -0.60
C HIS A 136 -18.94 -7.49 -0.76
N GLY A 137 -17.81 -8.01 -1.20
CA GLY A 137 -17.53 -9.43 -1.38
C GLY A 137 -16.42 -9.94 -0.47
N ALA A 138 -16.30 -11.27 -0.36
CA ALA A 138 -15.42 -11.93 0.59
C ALA A 138 -13.94 -11.97 0.16
N ALA A 139 -13.64 -11.98 -1.13
CA ALA A 139 -12.29 -12.16 -1.64
C ALA A 139 -11.95 -11.16 -2.74
N GLY A 140 -10.73 -10.66 -2.71
CA GLY A 140 -10.21 -9.68 -3.67
C GLY A 140 -8.80 -9.95 -4.11
N VAL A 141 -8.25 -8.99 -4.84
CA VAL A 141 -6.89 -9.04 -5.35
C VAL A 141 -5.98 -8.18 -4.47
N MET A 142 -4.81 -8.71 -4.14
CA MET A 142 -3.69 -7.94 -3.60
C MET A 142 -2.59 -7.90 -4.66
N MET A 143 -1.94 -6.75 -4.84
CA MET A 143 -0.83 -6.60 -5.78
C MET A 143 0.44 -6.28 -5.01
N VAL A 144 1.56 -6.90 -5.44
CA VAL A 144 2.90 -6.62 -4.92
C VAL A 144 3.79 -6.27 -6.09
N LEU A 145 4.42 -5.11 -6.04
CA LEU A 145 5.31 -4.60 -7.08
C LEU A 145 6.65 -4.19 -6.49
N GLY A 146 7.72 -4.37 -7.23
CA GLY A 146 9.06 -3.96 -6.82
C GLY A 146 10.15 -4.66 -7.62
N GLY A 147 11.37 -4.13 -7.60
CA GLY A 147 12.47 -4.71 -8.37
C GLY A 147 12.94 -6.08 -7.88
N SER A 148 12.68 -6.42 -6.62
CA SER A 148 13.01 -7.72 -6.03
C SER A 148 11.84 -8.68 -5.97
N VAL A 149 10.65 -8.29 -6.48
CA VAL A 149 9.46 -9.11 -6.49
C VAL A 149 9.53 -10.13 -7.63
N ARG A 150 9.27 -11.39 -7.33
CA ARG A 150 9.06 -12.43 -8.34
C ARG A 150 7.69 -12.23 -8.95
N GLY A 151 7.66 -11.72 -10.19
CA GLY A 151 6.42 -11.47 -10.92
C GLY A 151 5.69 -12.77 -11.24
N GLY A 152 4.35 -12.70 -11.27
CA GLY A 152 3.48 -13.84 -11.58
C GLY A 152 2.10 -13.69 -10.98
N LEU A 153 1.23 -14.64 -11.28
CA LEU A 153 -0.06 -14.81 -10.64
C LEU A 153 0.06 -15.85 -9.54
N TYR A 154 -0.38 -15.51 -8.35
CA TYR A 154 -0.40 -16.38 -7.18
C TYR A 154 -1.86 -16.64 -6.80
N GLY A 155 -2.22 -17.90 -6.64
CA GLY A 155 -3.60 -18.34 -6.45
C GLY A 155 -4.26 -18.80 -7.74
N THR A 156 -5.53 -19.16 -7.66
CA THR A 156 -6.32 -19.72 -8.76
C THR A 156 -7.36 -18.72 -9.22
N ALA A 157 -7.49 -18.55 -10.54
CA ALA A 157 -8.56 -17.74 -11.11
C ALA A 157 -9.93 -18.40 -10.76
N PRO A 158 -10.86 -17.67 -10.12
CA PRO A 158 -12.14 -18.27 -9.74
C PRO A 158 -12.97 -18.62 -10.98
N GLN A 159 -13.66 -19.75 -10.91
CA GLN A 159 -14.70 -20.10 -11.87
C GLN A 159 -16.01 -19.50 -11.40
N LEU A 160 -16.63 -18.66 -12.23
CA LEU A 160 -17.82 -17.89 -11.85
C LEU A 160 -19.14 -18.59 -12.15
N SER A 161 -19.11 -19.86 -12.59
CA SER A 161 -20.33 -20.66 -12.81
C SER A 161 -21.05 -20.91 -11.48
N PRO A 162 -22.35 -20.66 -11.38
CA PRO A 162 -23.10 -20.89 -10.15
C PRO A 162 -22.91 -22.30 -9.60
N GLY A 163 -22.69 -22.42 -8.29
CA GLY A 163 -22.43 -23.70 -7.61
C GLY A 163 -20.99 -24.19 -7.68
N HIS A 164 -20.08 -23.48 -8.36
CA HIS A 164 -18.67 -23.89 -8.40
C HIS A 164 -18.01 -23.78 -7.01
N PRO A 165 -17.10 -24.70 -6.62
CA PRO A 165 -16.44 -24.68 -5.30
C PRO A 165 -15.58 -23.43 -5.01
N THR A 166 -15.18 -22.67 -6.04
CA THR A 166 -14.49 -21.36 -5.89
C THR A 166 -15.40 -20.24 -5.43
N LEU A 167 -16.69 -20.50 -5.31
CA LEU A 167 -17.70 -19.53 -4.90
C LEU A 167 -18.30 -19.92 -3.53
N GLU A 168 -18.84 -18.92 -2.84
CA GLU A 168 -19.56 -19.07 -1.59
C GLU A 168 -20.78 -18.13 -1.54
N ASN A 169 -21.54 -18.11 -0.46
CA ASN A 169 -22.74 -17.29 -0.29
C ASN A 169 -23.73 -17.42 -1.46
N SER A 170 -24.14 -18.68 -1.78
CA SER A 170 -25.02 -18.99 -2.91
C SER A 170 -24.45 -18.47 -4.26
N SER A 171 -23.15 -18.57 -4.44
CA SER A 171 -22.42 -18.10 -5.62
C SER A 171 -22.38 -16.57 -5.78
N GLY A 172 -22.69 -15.83 -4.73
CA GLY A 172 -22.61 -14.36 -4.74
C GLY A 172 -21.22 -13.81 -4.51
N ASP A 173 -20.34 -14.60 -3.89
CA ASP A 173 -18.99 -14.19 -3.52
C ASP A 173 -17.94 -15.16 -4.08
N VAL A 174 -16.76 -14.63 -4.37
CA VAL A 174 -15.57 -15.45 -4.60
C VAL A 174 -15.02 -15.89 -3.24
N ARG A 175 -14.69 -17.17 -3.12
CA ARG A 175 -14.04 -17.73 -1.93
C ARG A 175 -12.55 -17.33 -1.94
N TYR A 176 -12.02 -16.84 -0.83
CA TYR A 176 -10.59 -16.57 -0.73
C TYR A 176 -9.77 -17.85 -0.64
N GLU A 177 -8.59 -17.88 -1.22
CA GLU A 177 -7.61 -18.98 -1.13
C GLU A 177 -6.45 -18.62 -0.20
N THR A 178 -6.00 -17.38 -0.26
CA THR A 178 -4.84 -16.88 0.49
C THR A 178 -5.30 -15.96 1.59
N ASP A 179 -4.95 -16.26 2.83
CA ASP A 179 -5.11 -15.32 3.94
C ASP A 179 -4.16 -14.14 3.72
N PHE A 180 -4.69 -12.92 3.69
CA PHE A 180 -3.88 -11.71 3.48
C PHE A 180 -2.75 -11.58 4.51
N ARG A 181 -2.93 -12.13 5.72
CA ARG A 181 -1.90 -12.15 6.76
C ARG A 181 -0.70 -13.00 6.39
N SER A 182 -0.88 -14.02 5.54
CA SER A 182 0.25 -14.80 5.02
C SER A 182 1.10 -13.97 4.04
N VAL A 183 0.48 -13.09 3.26
CA VAL A 183 1.22 -12.12 2.42
C VAL A 183 1.99 -11.15 3.31
N TYR A 184 1.37 -10.64 4.37
CA TYR A 184 2.07 -9.78 5.34
C TYR A 184 3.21 -10.51 6.04
N ALA A 185 3.03 -11.76 6.42
CA ALA A 185 4.10 -12.57 7.01
C ALA A 185 5.29 -12.69 6.05
N ARG A 186 5.04 -12.95 4.76
CA ARG A 186 6.09 -13.00 3.73
C ARG A 186 6.85 -11.68 3.60
N LEU A 187 6.15 -10.55 3.62
CA LEU A 187 6.75 -9.23 3.54
C LEU A 187 7.57 -8.88 4.80
N LEU A 188 7.04 -9.19 5.98
CA LEU A 188 7.72 -8.94 7.25
C LEU A 188 9.00 -9.77 7.37
N ASP A 189 8.91 -11.08 7.16
CA ASP A 189 10.06 -12.00 7.30
C ASP A 189 11.05 -11.84 6.13
N GLY A 190 10.54 -11.89 4.88
CA GLY A 190 11.37 -11.98 3.69
C GLY A 190 11.90 -10.64 3.19
N TRP A 191 11.14 -9.55 3.34
CA TRP A 191 11.52 -8.23 2.84
C TRP A 191 12.04 -7.31 3.94
N LEU A 192 11.30 -7.16 5.03
CA LEU A 192 11.70 -6.28 6.12
C LEU A 192 12.68 -6.91 7.11
N GLY A 193 12.84 -8.24 7.08
CA GLY A 193 13.74 -8.97 7.98
C GLY A 193 13.34 -8.86 9.44
N VAL A 194 12.02 -8.87 9.71
CA VAL A 194 11.46 -8.77 11.07
C VAL A 194 10.55 -9.95 11.35
N ASN A 195 10.42 -10.35 12.61
CA ASN A 195 9.63 -11.53 13.00
C ASN A 195 8.13 -11.26 12.82
N SER A 196 7.53 -11.87 11.79
CA SER A 196 6.10 -11.73 11.49
C SER A 196 5.19 -12.22 12.61
N VAL A 197 5.56 -13.31 13.30
CA VAL A 197 4.74 -13.89 14.38
C VAL A 197 4.54 -12.89 15.53
N SER A 198 5.60 -12.16 15.89
CA SER A 198 5.51 -11.14 16.94
C SER A 198 4.66 -9.93 16.53
N ILE A 199 4.70 -9.56 15.25
CA ILE A 199 3.98 -8.37 14.75
C ILE A 199 2.51 -8.69 14.51
N LEU A 200 2.22 -9.85 13.92
CA LEU A 200 0.86 -10.26 13.57
C LEU A 200 0.13 -10.96 14.73
N ASN A 201 0.81 -11.14 15.86
CA ASN A 201 0.28 -11.88 17.01
C ASN A 201 -0.26 -13.28 16.64
N GLY A 202 0.44 -13.98 15.73
CA GLY A 202 0.10 -15.31 15.26
C GLY A 202 0.98 -15.77 14.11
N ASP A 203 1.08 -17.08 13.90
CA ASP A 203 1.85 -17.65 12.79
C ASP A 203 1.01 -17.79 11.53
N PHE A 204 1.21 -16.92 10.57
CA PHE A 204 0.53 -16.89 9.27
C PHE A 204 1.46 -17.24 8.10
N ARG A 205 2.63 -17.83 8.36
CA ARG A 205 3.62 -18.15 7.32
C ARG A 205 3.18 -19.29 6.40
N ALA A 206 2.31 -20.18 6.88
CA ALA A 206 1.76 -21.25 6.06
C ALA A 206 0.90 -20.69 4.90
N GLY A 207 1.14 -21.20 3.68
CA GLY A 207 0.43 -20.74 2.48
C GLY A 207 0.84 -19.37 1.95
N ALA A 208 1.88 -18.76 2.51
CA ALA A 208 2.39 -17.47 2.03
C ALA A 208 2.95 -17.59 0.61
N PRO A 209 2.51 -16.76 -0.36
CA PRO A 209 3.01 -16.81 -1.72
C PRO A 209 4.50 -16.45 -1.79
N ALA A 210 5.24 -17.12 -2.68
CA ALA A 210 6.68 -16.93 -2.81
C ALA A 210 7.01 -15.70 -3.67
N VAL A 211 6.58 -14.53 -3.23
CA VAL A 211 6.76 -13.25 -3.95
C VAL A 211 8.17 -12.66 -3.85
N PHE A 212 9.05 -13.25 -3.01
CA PHE A 212 10.48 -12.92 -2.90
C PHE A 212 11.32 -14.17 -2.98
#